data_92d754bb355dd847ce0aa3e412411b6d
#
_entry.id   92d754bb355dd847ce0aa3e412411b6d
#
_cell.length_a   1.000
_cell.length_b   1.000
_cell.length_c   1.000
_cell.angle_alpha   90.00
_cell.angle_beta   90.00
_cell.angle_gamma   90.00
#
_symmetry.space_group_name_H-M   'P 1'
#
loop_
_entity.id
_entity.type
_entity.pdbx_description
1 polymer ?
#
loop_
_entity_poly.entity_id
_entity_poly.type
_entity_poly.pdbx_seq_one_letter_code
_entity_poly.pdbx_strand_id
1 'polypeptide(L)'
;MKTIFMAITKKAVPKKTAVKKEKPVMKYSDKSAGQPELVLIFERIKQLMLPYEKGVMKLHGGKDGQVHLISHKPIEFEGRKKPEIWFVSAVVQKGYVGFYFMPIYGYKALGEKLHPDLMKCLKGKACFHIKKNDETLFKQMKEAIKMGYDMYKERGWT
;
A
#
# COMPACT_ATOMS: atom_id res chain seq x y z
N MET A 1 -58.87 27.77 39.90
CA MET A 1 -58.13 26.48 39.66
C MET A 1 -56.88 26.76 38.85
N LYS A 2 -55.77 26.64 39.48
CA LYS A 2 -54.47 26.77 38.74
C LYS A 2 -54.03 25.41 38.22
N THR A 3 -54.06 25.21 36.93
CA THR A 3 -53.53 23.99 36.33
C THR A 3 -52.02 24.07 36.30
N ILE A 4 -51.35 23.21 37.06
CA ILE A 4 -49.89 23.13 37.03
C ILE A 4 -49.52 22.21 35.89
N PHE A 5 -48.95 22.77 34.82
CA PHE A 5 -48.28 21.99 33.77
C PHE A 5 -46.93 21.57 34.29
N MET A 6 -46.73 20.30 34.63
CA MET A 6 -45.41 19.72 34.81
C MET A 6 -44.75 19.56 33.44
N ALA A 7 -43.73 20.37 33.16
CA ALA A 7 -42.88 20.15 32.02
C ALA A 7 -42.05 18.89 32.27
N ILE A 8 -42.33 17.85 31.51
CA ILE A 8 -41.48 16.65 31.48
C ILE A 8 -40.25 17.01 30.67
N THR A 9 -39.15 17.33 31.33
CA THR A 9 -37.83 17.43 30.68
C THR A 9 -37.43 16.04 30.24
N LYS A 10 -37.50 15.76 28.95
CA LYS A 10 -36.89 14.58 28.36
C LYS A 10 -35.38 14.70 28.58
N LYS A 11 -34.83 13.92 29.50
CA LYS A 11 -33.36 13.73 29.59
C LYS A 11 -32.89 13.21 28.26
N ALA A 12 -32.05 13.99 27.57
CA ALA A 12 -31.35 13.54 26.39
C ALA A 12 -30.46 12.34 26.77
N VAL A 13 -30.79 11.19 26.20
CA VAL A 13 -29.95 10.01 26.33
C VAL A 13 -28.63 10.33 25.60
N PRO A 14 -27.45 10.22 26.26
CA PRO A 14 -26.20 10.47 25.58
C PRO A 14 -26.07 9.46 24.43
N LYS A 15 -25.96 9.94 23.20
CA LYS A 15 -25.62 9.12 22.06
C LYS A 15 -24.28 8.44 22.40
N LYS A 16 -24.29 7.13 22.56
CA LYS A 16 -23.06 6.35 22.62
C LYS A 16 -22.28 6.65 21.38
N THR A 17 -21.21 7.41 21.51
CA THR A 17 -20.19 7.56 20.48
C THR A 17 -19.69 6.16 20.17
N ALA A 18 -20.00 5.66 18.98
CA ALA A 18 -19.46 4.40 18.52
C ALA A 18 -17.94 4.56 18.48
N VAL A 19 -17.26 3.92 19.44
CA VAL A 19 -15.80 3.77 19.40
C VAL A 19 -15.52 3.02 18.10
N LYS A 20 -14.94 3.71 17.12
CA LYS A 20 -14.41 3.05 15.92
C LYS A 20 -13.42 2.01 16.44
N LYS A 21 -13.79 0.73 16.33
CA LYS A 21 -12.84 -0.36 16.54
C LYS A 21 -11.73 -0.13 15.54
N GLU A 22 -10.55 0.27 16.02
CA GLU A 22 -9.35 0.32 15.20
C GLU A 22 -9.20 -1.07 14.58
N LYS A 23 -9.11 -1.11 13.25
CA LYS A 23 -8.81 -2.36 12.55
C LYS A 23 -7.51 -2.86 13.14
N PRO A 24 -7.40 -4.16 13.50
CA PRO A 24 -6.15 -4.67 14.01
C PRO A 24 -5.03 -4.37 13.00
N VAL A 25 -4.09 -3.55 13.40
CA VAL A 25 -2.87 -3.31 12.61
C VAL A 25 -2.18 -4.65 12.54
N MET A 26 -2.07 -5.22 11.33
CA MET A 26 -1.29 -6.43 11.14
C MET A 26 0.13 -6.14 11.59
N LYS A 27 0.51 -6.70 12.73
CA LYS A 27 1.88 -6.60 13.24
C LYS A 27 2.76 -7.44 12.33
N TYR A 28 3.49 -6.77 11.44
CA TYR A 28 4.56 -7.40 10.69
C TYR A 28 5.72 -7.68 11.66
N SER A 29 6.19 -8.92 11.67
CA SER A 29 7.45 -9.25 12.35
C SER A 29 8.57 -9.28 11.31
N ASP A 30 9.67 -8.58 11.58
CA ASP A 30 10.83 -8.56 10.70
C ASP A 30 11.38 -9.98 10.49
N LYS A 31 11.43 -10.44 9.24
CA LYS A 31 11.92 -11.76 8.83
C LYS A 31 13.27 -11.70 8.13
N SER A 32 13.95 -10.56 8.17
CA SER A 32 15.24 -10.38 7.51
C SER A 32 16.39 -11.14 8.17
N ALA A 33 16.28 -11.48 9.45
CA ALA A 33 17.30 -12.22 10.17
C ALA A 33 17.58 -13.58 9.51
N GLY A 34 18.86 -13.87 9.27
CA GLY A 34 19.30 -15.12 8.62
C GLY A 34 19.05 -15.18 7.11
N GLN A 35 18.62 -14.10 6.48
CA GLN A 35 18.33 -14.02 5.05
C GLN A 35 19.07 -12.85 4.37
N PRO A 36 20.40 -12.78 4.41
CA PRO A 36 21.17 -11.64 3.91
C PRO A 36 20.96 -11.37 2.41
N GLU A 37 20.77 -12.40 1.60
CA GLU A 37 20.44 -12.27 0.18
C GLU A 37 19.12 -11.53 -0.05
N LEU A 38 18.10 -11.81 0.76
CA LEU A 38 16.81 -11.15 0.65
C LEU A 38 16.89 -9.70 1.14
N VAL A 39 17.75 -9.40 2.09
CA VAL A 39 18.02 -8.02 2.52
C VAL A 39 18.59 -7.19 1.37
N LEU A 40 19.53 -7.76 0.58
CA LEU A 40 20.06 -7.09 -0.60
C LEU A 40 18.98 -6.83 -1.65
N ILE A 41 18.13 -7.81 -1.92
CA ILE A 41 16.98 -7.65 -2.82
C ILE A 41 16.04 -6.56 -2.31
N PHE A 42 15.72 -6.58 -1.04
CA PHE A 42 14.87 -5.57 -0.39
C PHE A 42 15.44 -4.15 -0.56
N GLU A 43 16.72 -3.97 -0.27
CA GLU A 43 17.38 -2.66 -0.43
C GLU A 43 17.39 -2.19 -1.89
N ARG A 44 17.59 -3.10 -2.84
CA ARG A 44 17.52 -2.78 -4.27
C ARG A 44 16.11 -2.30 -4.67
N ILE A 45 15.07 -2.99 -4.22
CA ILE A 45 13.69 -2.58 -4.50
C ILE A 45 13.38 -1.23 -3.84
N LYS A 46 13.81 -1.02 -2.60
CA LYS A 46 13.66 0.27 -1.91
C LYS A 46 14.29 1.41 -2.71
N GLN A 47 15.49 1.21 -3.26
CA GLN A 47 16.16 2.21 -4.11
C GLN A 47 15.33 2.56 -5.36
N LEU A 48 14.61 1.60 -5.94
CA LEU A 48 13.73 1.86 -7.08
C LEU A 48 12.51 2.72 -6.70
N MET A 49 12.12 2.71 -5.45
CA MET A 49 10.97 3.47 -4.93
C MET A 49 11.33 4.93 -4.61
N LEU A 50 12.55 5.19 -4.16
CA LEU A 50 12.99 6.50 -3.67
C LEU A 50 12.74 7.68 -4.63
N PRO A 51 12.95 7.57 -5.96
CA PRO A 51 12.70 8.67 -6.89
C PRO A 51 11.24 9.16 -6.90
N TYR A 52 10.32 8.34 -6.43
CA TYR A 52 8.90 8.65 -6.41
C TYR A 52 8.40 9.18 -5.07
N GLU A 53 9.28 9.27 -4.07
CA GLU A 53 8.97 9.94 -2.79
C GLU A 53 9.01 11.45 -2.98
N LYS A 54 7.90 11.99 -3.46
CA LYS A 54 7.73 13.43 -3.71
C LYS A 54 6.26 13.85 -3.61
N GLY A 55 6.02 15.09 -3.24
CA GLY A 55 4.67 15.63 -3.11
C GLY A 55 3.86 14.86 -2.06
N VAL A 56 2.73 14.32 -2.49
CA VAL A 56 1.83 13.51 -1.65
C VAL A 56 2.29 12.07 -1.48
N MET A 57 3.29 11.63 -2.27
CA MET A 57 3.88 10.30 -2.18
C MET A 57 4.89 10.25 -1.04
N LYS A 58 4.62 9.44 -0.04
CA LYS A 58 5.47 9.31 1.15
C LYS A 58 5.91 7.86 1.37
N LEU A 59 7.17 7.72 1.74
CA LEU A 59 7.77 6.45 2.09
C LEU A 59 7.57 6.19 3.59
N HIS A 60 7.12 4.99 3.92
CA HIS A 60 6.93 4.52 5.29
C HIS A 60 7.73 3.26 5.53
N GLY A 61 8.41 3.17 6.68
CA GLY A 61 9.29 2.06 7.02
C GLY A 61 10.67 2.15 6.35
N GLY A 62 11.27 1.01 6.10
CA GLY A 62 12.55 0.87 5.39
C GLY A 62 13.71 0.32 6.24
N LYS A 63 13.51 0.07 7.53
CA LYS A 63 14.56 -0.42 8.46
C LYS A 63 14.31 -1.83 8.99
N ASP A 64 13.08 -2.28 8.97
CA ASP A 64 12.62 -3.52 9.61
C ASP A 64 12.13 -4.56 8.59
N GLY A 65 12.73 -4.58 7.41
CA GLY A 65 12.37 -5.51 6.34
C GLY A 65 11.04 -5.20 5.66
N GLN A 66 10.50 -4.01 5.84
CA GLN A 66 9.31 -3.53 5.13
C GLN A 66 9.45 -2.06 4.75
N VAL A 67 8.92 -1.72 3.59
CA VAL A 67 8.84 -0.34 3.10
C VAL A 67 7.60 -0.18 2.24
N HIS A 68 6.92 0.94 2.39
CA HIS A 68 5.67 1.23 1.69
C HIS A 68 5.71 2.64 1.11
N LEU A 69 5.40 2.78 -0.16
CA LEU A 69 5.22 4.07 -0.81
C LEU A 69 3.73 4.30 -1.01
N ILE A 70 3.21 5.32 -0.35
CA ILE A 70 1.78 5.60 -0.25
C ILE A 70 1.51 7.02 -0.72
N SER A 71 0.48 7.19 -1.56
CA SER A 71 -0.06 8.50 -1.88
C SER A 71 -1.05 8.93 -0.79
N HIS A 72 -0.75 10.02 -0.12
CA HIS A 72 -1.61 10.63 0.90
C HIS A 72 -2.59 11.65 0.29
N LYS A 73 -2.99 11.44 -0.94
CA LYS A 73 -4.02 12.23 -1.61
C LYS A 73 -5.38 11.56 -1.42
N PRO A 74 -6.38 12.27 -0.91
CA PRO A 74 -7.75 11.76 -0.88
C PRO A 74 -8.23 11.47 -2.29
N ILE A 75 -8.71 10.26 -2.50
CA ILE A 75 -9.18 9.80 -3.82
C ILE A 75 -10.56 9.15 -3.70
N GLU A 76 -11.21 8.99 -4.84
CA GLU A 76 -12.36 8.12 -5.00
C GLU A 76 -11.96 6.94 -5.91
N PHE A 77 -12.17 5.74 -5.41
CA PHE A 77 -11.88 4.51 -6.13
C PHE A 77 -13.06 3.54 -6.00
N GLU A 78 -13.57 3.09 -7.14
CA GLU A 78 -14.77 2.22 -7.21
C GLU A 78 -15.95 2.77 -6.38
N GLY A 79 -16.22 4.07 -6.50
CA GLY A 79 -17.30 4.76 -5.78
C GLY A 79 -17.07 4.94 -4.29
N ARG A 80 -15.89 4.63 -3.78
CA ARG A 80 -15.53 4.78 -2.37
C ARG A 80 -14.46 5.84 -2.18
N LYS A 81 -14.70 6.75 -1.26
CA LYS A 81 -13.70 7.75 -0.84
C LYS A 81 -12.65 7.08 0.04
N LYS A 82 -11.37 7.30 -0.31
CA LYS A 82 -10.21 6.81 0.44
C LYS A 82 -9.30 7.99 0.78
N PRO A 83 -8.77 8.07 2.01
CA PRO A 83 -7.84 9.13 2.41
C PRO A 83 -6.47 8.98 1.75
N GLU A 84 -6.13 7.78 1.31
CA GLU A 84 -4.84 7.41 0.73
C GLU A 84 -4.98 6.24 -0.23
N ILE A 85 -3.99 6.09 -1.10
CA ILE A 85 -3.86 4.91 -1.95
C ILE A 85 -2.42 4.40 -1.91
N TRP A 86 -2.27 3.10 -1.71
CA TRP A 86 -0.99 2.42 -1.74
C TRP A 86 -0.51 2.27 -3.18
N PHE A 87 0.78 2.44 -3.38
CA PHE A 87 1.41 2.38 -4.69
C PHE A 87 2.29 1.15 -4.81
N VAL A 88 3.41 1.12 -4.10
CA VAL A 88 4.37 0.02 -4.11
C VAL A 88 4.81 -0.29 -2.69
N SER A 89 4.98 -1.56 -2.40
CA SER A 89 5.56 -2.01 -1.14
C SER A 89 6.58 -3.11 -1.37
N ALA A 90 7.58 -3.18 -0.51
CA ALA A 90 8.50 -4.29 -0.43
C ALA A 90 8.53 -4.83 1.01
N VAL A 91 8.43 -6.14 1.15
CA VAL A 91 8.39 -6.80 2.45
C VAL A 91 9.23 -8.08 2.39
N VAL A 92 10.22 -8.19 3.27
CA VAL A 92 10.98 -9.44 3.41
C VAL A 92 10.09 -10.50 4.03
N GLN A 93 9.90 -11.59 3.33
CA GLN A 93 9.17 -12.75 3.77
C GLN A 93 10.12 -13.95 3.94
N LYS A 94 9.62 -15.07 4.39
CA LYS A 94 10.43 -16.29 4.48
C LYS A 94 10.69 -16.86 3.08
N GLY A 95 11.93 -16.72 2.60
CA GLY A 95 12.39 -17.25 1.32
C GLY A 95 12.16 -16.34 0.10
N TYR A 96 11.59 -15.16 0.26
CA TYR A 96 11.41 -14.20 -0.82
C TYR A 96 11.20 -12.77 -0.31
N VAL A 97 11.34 -11.79 -1.19
CA VAL A 97 10.85 -10.43 -0.95
C VAL A 97 9.55 -10.27 -1.71
N GLY A 98 8.49 -9.93 -0.99
CA GLY A 98 7.21 -9.58 -1.60
C GLY A 98 7.31 -8.17 -2.19
N PHE A 99 7.18 -8.06 -3.50
CA PHE A 99 7.03 -6.80 -4.21
C PHE A 99 5.56 -6.62 -4.54
N TYR A 100 4.89 -5.74 -3.80
CA TYR A 100 3.46 -5.45 -3.95
C TYR A 100 3.31 -4.25 -4.87
N PHE A 101 2.83 -4.50 -6.07
CA PHE A 101 2.65 -3.48 -7.09
C PHE A 101 1.16 -3.20 -7.30
N MET A 102 0.63 -2.25 -6.53
CA MET A 102 -0.81 -1.98 -6.46
C MET A 102 -1.44 -1.46 -7.76
N PRO A 103 -0.72 -0.80 -8.68
CA PRO A 103 -1.30 -0.38 -9.96
C PRO A 103 -1.97 -1.50 -10.75
N ILE A 104 -1.44 -2.72 -10.75
CA ILE A 104 -2.07 -3.84 -11.46
C ILE A 104 -3.32 -4.38 -10.76
N TYR A 105 -3.45 -4.15 -9.46
CA TYR A 105 -4.64 -4.55 -8.71
C TYR A 105 -5.88 -3.78 -9.18
N GLY A 106 -5.73 -2.47 -9.37
CA GLY A 106 -6.81 -1.60 -9.83
C GLY A 106 -6.96 -1.52 -11.35
N TYR A 107 -5.95 -1.98 -12.11
CA TYR A 107 -5.94 -1.88 -13.57
C TYR A 107 -5.25 -3.09 -14.21
N LYS A 108 -6.02 -4.13 -14.45
CA LYS A 108 -5.50 -5.41 -14.97
C LYS A 108 -4.78 -5.31 -16.32
N ALA A 109 -5.22 -4.40 -17.20
CA ALA A 109 -4.59 -4.18 -18.50
C ALA A 109 -3.12 -3.72 -18.39
N LEU A 110 -2.71 -3.13 -17.28
CA LEU A 110 -1.31 -2.78 -17.04
C LEU A 110 -0.43 -4.03 -16.97
N GLY A 111 -0.95 -5.14 -16.44
CA GLY A 111 -0.22 -6.41 -16.38
C GLY A 111 0.20 -6.95 -17.75
N GLU A 112 -0.58 -6.68 -18.80
CA GLU A 112 -0.26 -7.06 -20.17
C GLU A 112 0.93 -6.29 -20.74
N LYS A 113 1.23 -5.11 -20.17
CA LYS A 113 2.34 -4.24 -20.57
C LYS A 113 3.62 -4.54 -19.80
N LEU A 114 3.54 -5.30 -18.72
CA LEU A 114 4.70 -5.67 -17.92
C LEU A 114 5.49 -6.77 -18.63
N HIS A 115 6.79 -6.79 -18.36
CA HIS A 115 7.67 -7.79 -18.95
C HIS A 115 7.28 -9.21 -18.49
N PRO A 116 7.26 -10.21 -19.41
CA PRO A 116 6.86 -11.58 -19.08
C PRO A 116 7.66 -12.22 -17.94
N ASP A 117 8.96 -11.94 -17.83
CA ASP A 117 9.79 -12.50 -16.75
C ASP A 117 9.38 -11.96 -15.37
N LEU A 118 9.02 -10.69 -15.29
CA LEU A 118 8.46 -10.12 -14.07
C LEU A 118 7.09 -10.76 -13.77
N MET A 119 6.24 -10.92 -14.77
CA MET A 119 4.93 -11.52 -14.59
C MET A 119 4.97 -12.97 -14.12
N LYS A 120 6.05 -13.72 -14.43
CA LYS A 120 6.29 -15.06 -13.87
C LYS A 120 6.46 -15.06 -12.35
N CYS A 121 6.88 -13.93 -11.77
CA CYS A 121 7.01 -13.79 -10.32
C CYS A 121 5.69 -13.47 -9.62
N LEU A 122 4.63 -13.15 -10.36
CA LEU A 122 3.33 -12.80 -9.80
C LEU A 122 2.68 -14.00 -9.12
N LYS A 123 2.36 -13.84 -7.83
CA LYS A 123 1.61 -14.79 -7.01
C LYS A 123 0.40 -14.06 -6.41
N GLY A 124 -0.78 -14.34 -6.91
CA GLY A 124 -1.99 -13.61 -6.56
C GLY A 124 -2.24 -12.39 -7.46
N LYS A 125 -2.87 -11.34 -6.91
CA LYS A 125 -3.35 -10.21 -7.73
C LYS A 125 -2.33 -9.11 -7.98
N ALA A 126 -1.45 -8.86 -7.02
CA ALA A 126 -0.50 -7.73 -7.07
C ALA A 126 0.84 -8.03 -6.35
N CYS A 127 1.04 -9.23 -5.86
CA CYS A 127 2.25 -9.62 -5.14
C CYS A 127 3.20 -10.41 -6.04
N PHE A 128 4.40 -9.90 -6.22
CA PHE A 128 5.49 -10.57 -6.93
C PHE A 128 6.47 -11.13 -5.91
N HIS A 129 6.82 -12.41 -6.04
CA HIS A 129 7.80 -13.06 -5.20
C HIS A 129 9.19 -12.95 -5.82
N ILE A 130 10.02 -12.09 -5.28
CA ILE A 130 11.38 -11.87 -5.76
C ILE A 130 12.35 -12.69 -4.91
N LYS A 131 13.00 -13.66 -5.52
CA LYS A 131 13.88 -14.63 -4.85
C LYS A 131 15.34 -14.48 -5.22
N LYS A 132 15.65 -13.81 -6.31
CA LYS A 132 17.00 -13.68 -6.86
C LYS A 132 17.41 -12.23 -7.02
N ASN A 133 18.67 -11.96 -6.75
CA ASN A 133 19.30 -10.68 -7.03
C ASN A 133 19.66 -10.60 -8.52
N ASP A 134 18.67 -10.32 -9.35
CA ASP A 134 18.74 -10.34 -10.81
C ASP A 134 18.60 -8.92 -11.37
N GLU A 135 19.69 -8.42 -12.00
CA GLU A 135 19.71 -7.07 -12.58
C GLU A 135 18.66 -6.86 -13.68
N THR A 136 18.42 -7.88 -14.49
CA THR A 136 17.41 -7.79 -15.55
C THR A 136 16.01 -7.64 -14.94
N LEU A 137 15.75 -8.38 -13.88
CA LEU A 137 14.47 -8.31 -13.17
C LEU A 137 14.29 -6.92 -12.51
N PHE A 138 15.33 -6.37 -11.91
CA PHE A 138 15.25 -5.02 -11.31
C PHE A 138 15.03 -3.92 -12.36
N LYS A 139 15.60 -4.05 -13.56
CA LYS A 139 15.27 -3.14 -14.66
C LYS A 139 13.81 -3.20 -15.07
N GLN A 140 13.25 -4.41 -15.13
CA GLN A 140 11.83 -4.62 -15.44
C GLN A 140 10.93 -4.06 -14.33
N MET A 141 11.31 -4.22 -13.08
CA MET A 141 10.62 -3.63 -11.94
C MET A 141 10.67 -2.10 -11.99
N LYS A 142 11.80 -1.52 -12.34
CA LYS A 142 11.96 -0.07 -12.53
C LYS A 142 10.99 0.47 -13.58
N GLU A 143 10.89 -0.20 -14.72
CA GLU A 143 9.95 0.15 -15.79
C GLU A 143 8.50 0.01 -15.33
N ALA A 144 8.18 -1.07 -14.62
CA ALA A 144 6.85 -1.30 -14.05
C ALA A 144 6.43 -0.17 -13.10
N ILE A 145 7.31 0.20 -12.18
CA ILE A 145 7.07 1.29 -11.22
C ILE A 145 6.81 2.61 -11.97
N LYS A 146 7.59 2.91 -13.00
CA LYS A 146 7.38 4.10 -13.82
C LYS A 146 6.02 4.09 -14.50
N MET A 147 5.64 3.00 -15.13
CA MET A 147 4.33 2.86 -15.77
C MET A 147 3.19 3.02 -14.77
N GLY A 148 3.30 2.42 -13.60
CA GLY A 148 2.31 2.55 -12.54
C GLY A 148 2.20 3.96 -11.99
N TYR A 149 3.33 4.65 -11.84
CA TYR A 149 3.36 6.04 -11.40
C TYR A 149 2.71 6.97 -12.43
N ASP A 150 3.03 6.82 -13.71
CA ASP A 150 2.43 7.60 -14.79
C ASP A 150 0.91 7.40 -14.82
N MET A 151 0.43 6.18 -14.61
CA MET A 151 -1.00 5.89 -14.51
C MET A 151 -1.65 6.58 -13.30
N TYR A 152 -1.01 6.54 -12.13
CA TYR A 152 -1.51 7.24 -10.93
C TYR A 152 -1.57 8.75 -11.16
N LYS A 153 -0.57 9.30 -11.83
CA LYS A 153 -0.52 10.73 -12.19
C LYS A 153 -1.66 11.11 -13.13
N GLU A 154 -1.91 10.33 -14.17
CA GLU A 154 -3.02 10.54 -15.11
C GLU A 154 -4.38 10.52 -14.41
N ARG A 155 -4.53 9.67 -13.39
CA ARG A 155 -5.75 9.58 -12.58
C ARG A 155 -5.85 10.66 -11.50
N GLY A 156 -4.84 11.50 -11.35
CA GLY A 156 -4.81 12.53 -10.32
C GLY A 156 -4.59 11.99 -8.91
N TRP A 157 -3.93 10.84 -8.77
CA TRP A 157 -3.68 10.18 -7.49
C TRP A 157 -2.30 10.49 -6.89
N THR A 158 -1.49 11.26 -7.57
CA THR A 158 -0.16 11.70 -7.11
C THR A 158 -0.07 13.20 -6.92
#